data_b054215552589f25bac4d4fae5ead827
#
_entry.id   b054215552589f25bac4d4fae5ead827
#
_cell.length_a   1.000
_cell.length_b   1.000
_cell.length_c   1.000
_cell.angle_alpha   90.00
_cell.angle_beta   90.00
_cell.angle_gamma   90.00
#
_symmetry.space_group_name_H-M   'P 1'
#
loop_
_entity.id
_entity.type
_entity.pdbx_description
1 polymer ?
#
loop_
_entity_poly.entity_id
_entity_poly.type
_entity_poly.pdbx_seq_one_letter_code
_entity_poly.pdbx_strand_id
1 'polypeptide(L)'
;TSAKVWNAWKGKLLEDLFWATRRYMWSGKITDQTGEIRHRAIEILSLYAIAPEMYKLLWAQLDDEYFLRHEPHEIAWHTRQLAHRFNTQKAIVKARLSNIGEGLQVLVYSPDQPYLFARICEFFERMNYNIMEAKIHTTQHGYALDSFLVMDAGSDETAYRDVMNYIEYELEQLLTRTEPPVSPKIGRASRQQKHFPIAPVINISKDE
;
A
#
# COMPACT_ATOMS: atom_id res chain seq x y z
N THR A 1 -18.71 23.30 -0.25
CA THR A 1 -17.80 22.18 -0.58
C THR A 1 -18.50 21.28 -1.58
N SER A 2 -17.97 21.23 -2.80
CA SER A 2 -18.54 20.43 -3.89
C SER A 2 -18.50 18.93 -3.52
N ALA A 3 -19.62 18.23 -3.70
CA ALA A 3 -19.70 16.77 -3.52
C ALA A 3 -18.68 16.00 -4.37
N LYS A 4 -18.18 16.61 -5.45
CA LYS A 4 -17.11 16.05 -6.32
C LYS A 4 -15.72 15.95 -5.67
N VAL A 5 -15.50 16.64 -4.54
CA VAL A 5 -14.20 16.65 -3.85
C VAL A 5 -14.17 15.67 -2.68
N TRP A 6 -15.33 15.22 -2.21
CA TRP A 6 -15.48 14.30 -1.11
C TRP A 6 -15.68 12.88 -1.62
N ASN A 7 -14.87 11.95 -1.13
CA ASN A 7 -15.01 10.52 -1.40
C ASN A 7 -14.85 9.70 -0.10
N ALA A 8 -15.17 8.42 -0.13
CA ALA A 8 -15.13 7.53 1.01
C ALA A 8 -13.73 7.49 1.67
N TRP A 9 -12.66 7.53 0.87
CA TRP A 9 -11.29 7.56 1.37
C TRP A 9 -10.99 8.80 2.23
N LYS A 10 -11.39 9.99 1.78
CA LYS A 10 -11.21 11.23 2.56
C LYS A 10 -12.04 11.21 3.85
N GLY A 11 -13.23 10.62 3.79
CA GLY A 11 -14.07 10.38 4.96
C GLY A 11 -13.35 9.52 5.99
N LYS A 12 -12.77 8.40 5.54
CA LYS A 12 -12.00 7.50 6.39
C LYS A 12 -10.79 8.17 7.01
N LEU A 13 -10.01 8.94 6.25
CA LEU A 13 -8.86 9.67 6.80
C LEU A 13 -9.25 10.64 7.93
N LEU A 14 -10.35 11.36 7.79
CA LEU A 14 -10.81 12.27 8.84
C LEU A 14 -11.33 11.51 10.06
N GLU A 15 -12.01 10.40 9.86
CA GLU A 15 -12.45 9.53 10.96
C GLU A 15 -11.26 8.97 11.73
N ASP A 16 -10.25 8.47 11.05
CA ASP A 16 -9.03 7.94 11.64
C ASP A 16 -8.26 9.01 12.42
N LEU A 17 -8.15 10.22 11.86
CA LEU A 17 -7.57 11.37 12.55
C LEU A 17 -8.37 11.74 13.80
N PHE A 18 -9.69 11.77 13.72
CA PHE A 18 -10.56 12.05 14.87
C PHE A 18 -10.34 11.03 15.99
N TRP A 19 -10.36 9.74 15.67
CA TRP A 19 -10.17 8.69 16.66
C TRP A 19 -8.77 8.66 17.23
N ALA A 20 -7.74 8.93 16.42
CA ALA A 20 -6.34 9.05 16.88
C ALA A 20 -6.18 10.22 17.85
N THR A 21 -6.70 11.40 17.50
CA THR A 21 -6.66 12.59 18.34
C THR A 21 -7.42 12.36 19.65
N ARG A 22 -8.61 11.77 19.60
CA ARG A 22 -9.40 11.46 20.76
C ARG A 22 -8.68 10.50 21.71
N ARG A 23 -8.06 9.44 21.19
CA ARG A 23 -7.26 8.52 22.01
C ARG A 23 -6.10 9.24 22.68
N TYR A 24 -5.35 10.05 21.94
CA TYR A 24 -4.23 10.82 22.47
C TYR A 24 -4.66 11.76 23.61
N MET A 25 -5.75 12.48 23.45
CA MET A 25 -6.27 13.40 24.47
C MET A 25 -6.79 12.70 25.72
N TRP A 26 -7.32 11.49 25.58
CA TRP A 26 -7.98 10.80 26.72
C TRP A 26 -7.07 9.86 27.50
N SER A 27 -6.10 9.25 26.84
CA SER A 27 -5.28 8.21 27.49
C SER A 27 -4.10 8.77 28.26
N GLY A 28 -3.53 9.92 27.87
CA GLY A 28 -2.32 10.48 28.49
C GLY A 28 -1.13 9.49 28.58
N LYS A 29 -1.35 8.25 28.17
CA LYS A 29 -0.39 7.16 28.12
C LYS A 29 -0.31 6.65 26.69
N ILE A 30 0.90 6.48 26.20
CA ILE A 30 1.20 5.63 25.05
C ILE A 30 0.86 4.21 25.52
N THR A 31 -0.36 3.76 25.31
CA THR A 31 -0.73 2.33 25.42
C THR A 31 0.10 1.58 24.40
N ASP A 32 0.42 0.32 24.66
CA ASP A 32 1.07 -0.59 23.71
C ASP A 32 0.16 -0.81 22.49
N GLN A 33 0.09 0.23 21.64
CA GLN A 33 -0.77 0.28 20.46
C GLN A 33 -0.40 -0.85 19.49
N THR A 34 0.88 -1.17 19.39
CA THR A 34 1.39 -2.24 18.53
C THR A 34 0.90 -3.60 19.02
N GLY A 35 0.92 -3.83 20.34
CA GLY A 35 0.40 -5.06 20.95
C GLY A 35 -1.10 -5.25 20.69
N GLU A 36 -1.89 -4.19 20.82
CA GLU A 36 -3.33 -4.24 20.52
C GLU A 36 -3.62 -4.54 19.04
N ILE A 37 -2.88 -3.90 18.11
CA ILE A 37 -3.02 -4.13 16.68
C ILE A 37 -2.67 -5.58 16.33
N ARG A 38 -1.53 -6.08 16.85
CA ARG A 38 -1.12 -7.47 16.67
C ARG A 38 -2.16 -8.45 17.21
N HIS A 39 -2.69 -8.19 18.39
CA HIS A 39 -3.71 -9.04 18.99
C HIS A 39 -4.96 -9.14 18.11
N ARG A 40 -5.49 -8.02 17.65
CA ARG A 40 -6.65 -7.99 16.75
C ARG A 40 -6.36 -8.70 15.41
N ALA A 41 -5.15 -8.55 14.86
CA ALA A 41 -4.77 -9.27 13.65
C ALA A 41 -4.73 -10.78 13.88
N ILE A 42 -4.27 -11.25 15.06
CA ILE A 42 -4.29 -12.67 15.46
C ILE A 42 -5.72 -13.20 15.57
N GLU A 43 -6.63 -12.44 16.17
CA GLU A 43 -8.04 -12.81 16.23
C GLU A 43 -8.61 -13.05 14.83
N ILE A 44 -8.33 -12.16 13.88
CA ILE A 44 -8.76 -12.31 12.48
C ILE A 44 -8.11 -13.54 11.84
N LEU A 45 -6.81 -13.76 12.04
CA LEU A 45 -6.10 -14.93 11.50
C LEU A 45 -6.66 -16.25 12.03
N SER A 46 -7.10 -16.29 13.30
CA SER A 46 -7.70 -17.47 13.90
C SER A 46 -9.00 -17.89 13.18
N LEU A 47 -9.77 -16.95 12.68
CA LEU A 47 -10.98 -17.22 11.88
C LEU A 47 -10.67 -17.94 10.55
N TYR A 48 -9.44 -17.82 10.06
CA TYR A 48 -8.98 -18.46 8.84
C TYR A 48 -8.12 -19.70 9.09
N ALA A 49 -8.09 -20.20 10.34
CA ALA A 49 -7.31 -21.38 10.75
C ALA A 49 -5.80 -21.26 10.42
N ILE A 50 -5.23 -20.05 10.47
CA ILE A 50 -3.79 -19.84 10.29
C ILE A 50 -3.09 -20.12 11.63
N ALA A 51 -2.25 -21.16 11.63
CA ALA A 51 -1.52 -21.56 12.83
C ALA A 51 -0.45 -20.52 13.22
N PRO A 52 -0.19 -20.32 14.54
CA PRO A 52 0.79 -19.36 15.02
C PRO A 52 2.19 -19.52 14.43
N GLU A 53 2.63 -20.74 14.18
CA GLU A 53 3.95 -21.06 13.62
C GLU A 53 4.13 -20.46 12.24
N MET A 54 3.02 -20.28 11.50
CA MET A 54 3.04 -19.81 10.12
C MET A 54 3.27 -18.29 10.01
N TYR A 55 2.73 -17.51 10.95
CA TYR A 55 2.89 -16.06 10.88
C TYR A 55 4.04 -15.53 11.77
N LYS A 56 4.45 -16.25 12.81
CA LYS A 56 5.53 -15.81 13.69
C LYS A 56 6.84 -15.57 12.96
N LEU A 57 7.20 -16.44 12.02
CA LEU A 57 8.43 -16.28 11.23
C LEU A 57 8.38 -15.05 10.34
N LEU A 58 7.24 -14.79 9.69
CA LEU A 58 7.05 -13.58 8.91
C LEU A 58 7.06 -12.33 9.80
N TRP A 59 6.32 -12.34 10.90
CA TRP A 59 6.22 -11.20 11.80
C TRP A 59 7.53 -10.87 12.52
N ALA A 60 8.41 -11.84 12.69
CA ALA A 60 9.76 -11.61 13.21
C ALA A 60 10.64 -10.79 12.24
N GLN A 61 10.24 -10.66 10.97
CA GLN A 61 10.92 -9.85 9.97
C GLN A 61 10.32 -8.43 9.85
N LEU A 62 9.25 -8.13 10.60
CA LEU A 62 8.52 -6.87 10.56
C LEU A 62 8.76 -6.08 11.84
N ASP A 63 8.99 -4.80 11.72
CA ASP A 63 9.13 -3.89 12.86
C ASP A 63 7.79 -3.31 13.34
N ASP A 64 7.82 -2.56 14.42
CA ASP A 64 6.64 -1.93 14.99
C ASP A 64 6.02 -0.88 14.06
N GLU A 65 6.84 -0.25 13.22
CA GLU A 65 6.37 0.75 12.27
C GLU A 65 5.40 0.14 11.24
N TYR A 66 5.69 -1.08 10.76
CA TYR A 66 4.77 -1.81 9.90
C TYR A 66 3.40 -1.99 10.55
N PHE A 67 3.36 -2.44 11.81
CA PHE A 67 2.10 -2.69 12.53
C PHE A 67 1.33 -1.41 12.80
N LEU A 68 2.02 -0.30 13.09
CA LEU A 68 1.38 1.00 13.32
C LEU A 68 0.79 1.63 12.07
N ARG A 69 1.32 1.30 10.89
CA ARG A 69 0.86 1.83 9.60
C ARG A 69 -0.29 1.05 8.99
N HIS A 70 -0.55 -0.18 9.44
CA HIS A 70 -1.54 -1.06 8.83
C HIS A 70 -2.67 -1.38 9.79
N GLU A 71 -3.88 -1.45 9.24
CA GLU A 71 -5.05 -1.92 9.96
C GLU A 71 -4.96 -3.43 10.25
N PRO A 72 -5.57 -3.94 11.35
CA PRO A 72 -5.52 -5.37 11.68
C PRO A 72 -5.97 -6.30 10.55
N HIS A 73 -6.97 -5.91 9.77
CA HIS A 73 -7.40 -6.75 8.65
C HIS A 73 -6.44 -6.69 7.43
N GLU A 74 -5.68 -5.60 7.25
CA GLU A 74 -4.61 -5.56 6.23
C GLU A 74 -3.48 -6.51 6.65
N ILE A 75 -3.04 -6.42 7.91
CA ILE A 75 -2.01 -7.29 8.47
C ILE A 75 -2.41 -8.76 8.33
N ALA A 76 -3.64 -9.10 8.70
CA ALA A 76 -4.16 -10.46 8.56
C ALA A 76 -4.20 -10.90 7.10
N TRP A 77 -4.60 -10.03 6.18
CA TRP A 77 -4.61 -10.33 4.75
C TRP A 77 -3.20 -10.53 4.20
N HIS A 78 -2.26 -9.62 4.47
CA HIS A 78 -0.85 -9.76 4.08
C HIS A 78 -0.27 -11.07 4.61
N THR A 79 -0.50 -11.35 5.87
CA THR A 79 -0.02 -12.58 6.52
C THR A 79 -0.55 -13.83 5.83
N ARG A 80 -1.83 -13.90 5.50
CA ARG A 80 -2.44 -15.03 4.77
C ARG A 80 -1.82 -15.25 3.40
N GLN A 81 -1.48 -14.17 2.69
CA GLN A 81 -0.85 -14.27 1.38
C GLN A 81 0.59 -14.74 1.45
N LEU A 82 1.31 -14.41 2.52
CA LEU A 82 2.75 -14.55 2.62
C LEU A 82 3.22 -15.70 3.52
N ALA A 83 2.42 -16.14 4.50
CA ALA A 83 2.83 -17.06 5.56
C ALA A 83 3.55 -18.34 5.06
N HIS A 84 3.14 -18.88 3.92
CA HIS A 84 3.76 -20.07 3.33
C HIS A 84 4.87 -19.78 2.31
N ARG A 85 5.10 -18.50 1.96
CA ARG A 85 5.91 -18.11 0.80
C ARG A 85 6.81 -16.92 1.05
N PHE A 86 6.96 -16.46 2.28
CA PHE A 86 7.70 -15.21 2.57
C PHE A 86 9.20 -15.27 2.23
N ASN A 87 9.78 -16.47 2.05
CA ASN A 87 11.17 -16.66 1.60
C ASN A 87 11.31 -16.90 0.09
N THR A 88 10.29 -16.59 -0.71
CA THR A 88 10.35 -16.80 -2.16
C THR A 88 11.24 -15.77 -2.85
N GLN A 89 11.99 -16.19 -3.88
CA GLN A 89 12.75 -15.28 -4.74
C GLN A 89 11.87 -14.60 -5.80
N LYS A 90 10.63 -15.03 -5.95
CA LYS A 90 9.69 -14.46 -6.92
C LYS A 90 8.85 -13.38 -6.26
N ALA A 91 8.53 -12.34 -7.01
CA ALA A 91 7.55 -11.37 -6.56
C ALA A 91 6.19 -12.05 -6.33
N ILE A 92 5.50 -11.62 -5.30
CA ILE A 92 4.11 -11.98 -5.01
C ILE A 92 3.30 -10.69 -5.11
N VAL A 93 2.32 -10.67 -5.99
CA VAL A 93 1.35 -9.59 -6.10
C VAL A 93 -0.03 -10.13 -5.80
N LYS A 94 -0.78 -9.46 -4.94
CA LYS A 94 -2.17 -9.81 -4.62
C LYS A 94 -3.03 -8.56 -4.64
N ALA A 95 -4.19 -8.68 -5.26
CA ALA A 95 -5.15 -7.61 -5.33
C ALA A 95 -6.49 -8.03 -4.69
N ARG A 96 -7.16 -7.09 -4.07
CA ARG A 96 -8.53 -7.26 -3.55
C ARG A 96 -9.30 -5.95 -3.66
N LEU A 97 -10.61 -6.04 -3.56
CA LEU A 97 -11.44 -4.84 -3.36
C LEU A 97 -11.07 -4.16 -2.04
N SER A 98 -11.02 -2.84 -2.06
CA SER A 98 -10.80 -2.07 -0.85
C SER A 98 -11.96 -2.23 0.14
N ASN A 99 -11.64 -2.37 1.43
CA ASN A 99 -12.66 -2.41 2.49
C ASN A 99 -13.39 -1.07 2.67
N ILE A 100 -12.86 0.01 2.09
CA ILE A 100 -13.45 1.35 2.12
C ILE A 100 -14.54 1.50 1.04
N GLY A 101 -14.74 0.48 0.21
CA GLY A 101 -15.81 0.43 -0.80
C GLY A 101 -15.43 1.01 -2.16
N GLU A 102 -14.31 1.71 -2.29
CA GLU A 102 -13.82 2.27 -3.55
C GLU A 102 -12.38 1.84 -3.82
N GLY A 103 -12.10 1.42 -5.06
CA GLY A 103 -10.76 1.07 -5.52
C GLY A 103 -10.30 -0.33 -5.16
N LEU A 104 -9.04 -0.60 -5.49
CA LEU A 104 -8.36 -1.87 -5.26
C LEU A 104 -7.21 -1.68 -4.28
N GLN A 105 -7.10 -2.60 -3.34
CA GLN A 105 -5.93 -2.72 -2.49
C GLN A 105 -4.99 -3.77 -3.10
N VAL A 106 -3.73 -3.36 -3.36
CA VAL A 106 -2.71 -4.20 -3.99
C VAL A 106 -1.54 -4.36 -3.04
N LEU A 107 -1.21 -5.61 -2.74
CA LEU A 107 -0.04 -6.03 -1.99
C LEU A 107 1.06 -6.41 -2.97
N VAL A 108 2.26 -5.89 -2.76
CA VAL A 108 3.48 -6.31 -3.45
C VAL A 108 4.48 -6.79 -2.42
N TYR A 109 4.99 -8.00 -2.62
CA TYR A 109 6.05 -8.58 -1.82
C TYR A 109 7.14 -9.14 -2.75
N SER A 110 8.36 -8.65 -2.62
CA SER A 110 9.46 -8.97 -3.54
C SER A 110 10.80 -8.73 -2.86
N PRO A 111 11.88 -9.44 -3.23
CA PRO A 111 13.22 -9.00 -2.87
C PRO A 111 13.38 -7.51 -3.21
N ASP A 112 13.92 -6.72 -2.27
CA ASP A 112 14.11 -5.29 -2.49
C ASP A 112 15.14 -5.07 -3.61
N GLN A 113 14.85 -4.15 -4.51
CA GLN A 113 15.66 -3.91 -5.70
C GLN A 113 15.53 -2.45 -6.16
N PRO A 114 16.57 -1.93 -6.84
CA PRO A 114 16.53 -0.59 -7.38
C PRO A 114 15.31 -0.36 -8.27
N TYR A 115 14.70 0.81 -8.14
CA TYR A 115 13.56 1.26 -8.94
C TYR A 115 12.25 0.46 -8.75
N LEU A 116 12.13 -0.40 -7.74
CA LEU A 116 10.94 -1.20 -7.47
C LEU A 116 9.69 -0.32 -7.43
N PHE A 117 9.68 0.68 -6.56
CA PHE A 117 8.56 1.61 -6.40
C PHE A 117 8.26 2.39 -7.69
N ALA A 118 9.28 2.87 -8.39
CA ALA A 118 9.10 3.62 -9.63
C ALA A 118 8.44 2.77 -10.73
N ARG A 119 8.80 1.48 -10.83
CA ARG A 119 8.18 0.54 -11.78
C ARG A 119 6.72 0.24 -11.42
N ILE A 120 6.39 0.14 -10.14
CA ILE A 120 5.02 -0.04 -9.69
C ILE A 120 4.19 1.20 -10.05
N CYS A 121 4.72 2.40 -9.81
CA CYS A 121 4.05 3.65 -10.18
C CYS A 121 3.83 3.75 -11.70
N GLU A 122 4.85 3.44 -12.51
CA GLU A 122 4.73 3.41 -13.98
C GLU A 122 3.66 2.42 -14.46
N PHE A 123 3.57 1.26 -13.82
CA PHE A 123 2.55 0.26 -14.13
C PHE A 123 1.15 0.81 -13.91
N PHE A 124 0.87 1.42 -12.75
CA PHE A 124 -0.44 1.98 -12.45
C PHE A 124 -0.77 3.19 -13.32
N GLU A 125 0.22 4.04 -13.64
CA GLU A 125 0.05 5.15 -14.57
C GLU A 125 -0.37 4.65 -15.97
N ARG A 126 0.28 3.62 -16.48
CA ARG A 126 -0.07 2.99 -17.77
C ARG A 126 -1.46 2.40 -17.79
N MET A 127 -1.94 1.89 -16.67
CA MET A 127 -3.31 1.39 -16.49
C MET A 127 -4.33 2.52 -16.29
N ASN A 128 -3.90 3.77 -16.22
CA ASN A 128 -4.76 4.92 -15.88
C ASN A 128 -5.39 4.79 -14.47
N TYR A 129 -4.65 4.22 -13.52
CA TYR A 129 -5.02 4.14 -12.10
C TYR A 129 -4.32 5.22 -11.31
N ASN A 130 -5.05 5.88 -10.42
CA ASN A 130 -4.48 6.81 -9.44
C ASN A 130 -4.08 6.05 -8.18
N ILE A 131 -2.85 6.23 -7.74
CA ILE A 131 -2.42 5.76 -6.41
C ILE A 131 -2.91 6.76 -5.38
N MET A 132 -3.83 6.33 -4.52
CA MET A 132 -4.44 7.15 -3.47
C MET A 132 -3.64 7.08 -2.19
N GLU A 133 -3.07 5.92 -1.89
CA GLU A 133 -2.23 5.64 -0.73
C GLU A 133 -1.15 4.63 -1.10
N ALA A 134 0.04 4.81 -0.55
CA ALA A 134 1.13 3.84 -0.63
C ALA A 134 1.78 3.70 0.74
N LYS A 135 1.84 2.47 1.25
CA LYS A 135 2.56 2.10 2.48
C LYS A 135 3.74 1.25 2.06
N ILE A 136 4.92 1.83 2.17
CA ILE A 136 6.18 1.20 1.75
C ILE A 136 6.91 0.72 2.98
N HIS A 137 7.33 -0.54 2.98
CA HIS A 137 8.04 -1.15 4.08
C HIS A 137 9.11 -2.13 3.59
N THR A 138 10.32 -2.02 4.11
CA THR A 138 11.38 -3.00 3.87
C THR A 138 11.56 -3.87 5.10
N THR A 139 11.40 -5.18 4.93
CA THR A 139 11.54 -6.17 5.99
C THR A 139 13.00 -6.35 6.40
N GLN A 140 13.26 -6.89 7.61
CA GLN A 140 14.61 -7.10 8.13
C GLN A 140 15.47 -8.02 7.26
N HIS A 141 14.87 -8.91 6.47
CA HIS A 141 15.58 -9.81 5.56
C HIS A 141 15.65 -9.30 4.12
N GLY A 142 15.40 -7.97 3.91
CA GLY A 142 15.64 -7.31 2.63
C GLY A 142 14.56 -7.52 1.58
N TYR A 143 13.30 -7.66 1.98
CA TYR A 143 12.15 -7.72 1.08
C TYR A 143 11.32 -6.45 1.22
N ALA A 144 10.87 -5.92 0.10
CA ALA A 144 9.81 -4.91 0.07
C ALA A 144 8.47 -5.58 0.34
N LEU A 145 7.69 -5.02 1.27
CA LEU A 145 6.31 -5.36 1.56
C LEU A 145 5.48 -4.09 1.43
N ASP A 146 5.03 -3.83 0.22
CA ASP A 146 4.38 -2.58 -0.15
C ASP A 146 2.88 -2.80 -0.34
N SER A 147 2.08 -1.87 0.13
CA SER A 147 0.62 -1.87 -0.02
C SER A 147 0.17 -0.59 -0.69
N PHE A 148 -0.66 -0.72 -1.71
CA PHE A 148 -1.19 0.39 -2.49
C PHE A 148 -2.71 0.37 -2.45
N LEU A 149 -3.32 1.54 -2.27
CA LEU A 149 -4.72 1.77 -2.59
C LEU A 149 -4.77 2.50 -3.94
N VAL A 150 -5.37 1.86 -4.93
CA VAL A 150 -5.45 2.41 -6.29
C VAL A 150 -6.90 2.54 -6.75
N MET A 151 -7.20 3.58 -7.50
CA MET A 151 -8.52 3.86 -8.04
C MET A 151 -8.44 4.12 -9.54
N ASP A 152 -9.39 3.60 -10.28
CA ASP A 152 -9.54 3.92 -11.70
C ASP A 152 -9.83 5.42 -11.87
N ALA A 153 -9.16 6.03 -12.82
CA ALA A 153 -9.32 7.45 -13.13
C ALA A 153 -10.61 7.77 -13.94
N GLY A 154 -11.34 6.77 -14.41
CA GLY A 154 -12.39 7.09 -15.38
C GLY A 154 -13.50 6.10 -15.70
N SER A 155 -13.67 4.96 -15.06
CA SER A 155 -14.64 3.99 -15.54
C SER A 155 -15.64 3.43 -14.54
N ASP A 156 -16.77 3.05 -15.12
CA ASP A 156 -17.86 2.31 -14.53
C ASP A 156 -17.46 0.88 -14.09
N GLU A 157 -18.20 0.39 -13.10
CA GLU A 157 -18.10 -0.88 -12.39
C GLU A 157 -18.08 -2.13 -13.31
N THR A 158 -17.02 -2.38 -14.06
CA THR A 158 -16.99 -3.63 -14.82
C THR A 158 -15.77 -4.49 -14.51
N ALA A 159 -16.05 -5.72 -14.06
CA ALA A 159 -15.11 -6.83 -13.99
C ALA A 159 -13.89 -6.67 -13.08
N TYR A 160 -14.05 -6.15 -11.86
CA TYR A 160 -12.98 -6.06 -10.86
C TYR A 160 -12.13 -7.35 -10.75
N ARG A 161 -12.73 -8.50 -10.94
CA ARG A 161 -12.00 -9.79 -10.89
C ARG A 161 -10.96 -9.91 -12.00
N ASP A 162 -11.31 -9.55 -13.22
CA ASP A 162 -10.40 -9.63 -14.36
C ASP A 162 -9.28 -8.62 -14.24
N VAL A 163 -9.61 -7.42 -13.76
CA VAL A 163 -8.62 -6.38 -13.46
C VAL A 163 -7.67 -6.81 -12.36
N MET A 164 -8.16 -7.39 -11.27
CA MET A 164 -7.31 -7.89 -10.18
C MET A 164 -6.37 -8.99 -10.70
N ASN A 165 -6.87 -9.95 -11.46
CA ASN A 165 -6.06 -11.02 -12.06
C ASN A 165 -5.00 -10.44 -13.01
N TYR A 166 -5.36 -9.43 -13.80
CA TYR A 166 -4.44 -8.76 -14.71
C TYR A 166 -3.33 -8.02 -13.93
N ILE A 167 -3.68 -7.27 -12.88
CA ILE A 167 -2.72 -6.59 -12.01
C ILE A 167 -1.77 -7.60 -11.39
N GLU A 168 -2.28 -8.68 -10.80
CA GLU A 168 -1.46 -9.72 -10.17
C GLU A 168 -0.46 -10.28 -11.17
N TYR A 169 -0.92 -10.71 -12.33
CA TYR A 169 -0.08 -11.36 -13.33
C TYR A 169 0.96 -10.40 -13.95
N GLU A 170 0.52 -9.27 -14.49
CA GLU A 170 1.40 -8.35 -15.20
C GLU A 170 2.42 -7.69 -14.29
N LEU A 171 2.02 -7.33 -13.06
CA LEU A 171 2.93 -6.71 -12.11
C LEU A 171 3.96 -7.74 -11.59
N GLU A 172 3.57 -9.00 -11.34
CA GLU A 172 4.52 -10.06 -11.01
C GLU A 172 5.56 -10.23 -12.13
N GLN A 173 5.15 -10.24 -13.42
CA GLN A 173 6.06 -10.33 -14.56
C GLN A 173 6.98 -9.10 -14.65
N LEU A 174 6.44 -7.90 -14.45
CA LEU A 174 7.21 -6.67 -14.48
C LEU A 174 8.32 -6.67 -13.42
N LEU A 175 8.02 -7.16 -12.22
CA LEU A 175 8.95 -7.16 -11.09
C LEU A 175 10.05 -8.23 -11.19
N THR A 176 9.94 -9.16 -12.11
CA THR A 176 11.07 -10.10 -12.44
C THR A 176 12.16 -9.41 -13.25
N ARG A 177 11.87 -8.27 -13.87
CA ARG A 177 12.84 -7.52 -14.68
C ARG A 177 13.63 -6.58 -13.78
N THR A 178 14.92 -6.42 -14.05
CA THR A 178 15.81 -5.52 -13.29
C THR A 178 16.13 -4.22 -14.03
N GLU A 179 15.57 -4.04 -15.22
CA GLU A 179 15.80 -2.86 -16.05
C GLU A 179 15.22 -1.59 -15.38
N PRO A 180 15.90 -0.44 -15.49
CA PRO A 180 15.35 0.81 -15.00
C PRO A 180 14.05 1.14 -15.73
N PRO A 181 13.09 1.83 -15.07
CA PRO A 181 11.86 2.25 -15.71
C PRO A 181 12.15 3.15 -16.90
N VAL A 182 11.36 3.00 -17.95
CA VAL A 182 11.43 3.91 -19.09
C VAL A 182 10.99 5.29 -18.58
N SER A 183 11.82 6.32 -18.84
CA SER A 183 11.47 7.69 -18.42
C SER A 183 10.02 8.01 -18.78
N PRO A 184 9.22 8.54 -17.85
CA PRO A 184 7.82 8.85 -18.13
C PRO A 184 7.76 9.77 -19.35
N LYS A 185 6.90 9.43 -20.32
CA LYS A 185 6.61 10.34 -21.42
C LYS A 185 6.11 11.63 -20.79
N ILE A 186 6.83 12.72 -20.96
CA ILE A 186 6.41 14.04 -20.46
C ILE A 186 5.01 14.28 -20.99
N GLY A 187 4.01 14.10 -20.12
CA GLY A 187 2.61 14.34 -20.47
C GLY A 187 2.48 15.77 -20.97
N ARG A 188 1.57 16.02 -21.91
CA ARG A 188 1.29 17.40 -22.33
C ARG A 188 0.90 18.20 -21.10
N ALA A 189 1.75 19.16 -20.72
CA ALA A 189 1.47 20.06 -19.62
C ALA A 189 0.07 20.66 -19.80
N SER A 190 -0.75 20.62 -18.74
CA SER A 190 -2.09 21.22 -18.77
C SER A 190 -2.01 22.70 -19.18
N ARG A 191 -3.08 23.26 -19.72
CA ARG A 191 -3.13 24.70 -20.06
C ARG A 191 -2.71 25.57 -18.87
N GLN A 192 -3.11 25.20 -17.65
CA GLN A 192 -2.74 25.92 -16.43
C GLN A 192 -1.24 25.86 -16.15
N GLN A 193 -0.60 24.70 -16.28
CA GLN A 193 0.84 24.55 -16.10
C GLN A 193 1.66 25.33 -17.15
N LYS A 194 1.13 25.51 -18.37
CA LYS A 194 1.78 26.30 -19.42
C LYS A 194 1.72 27.81 -19.15
N HIS A 195 0.67 28.27 -18.48
CA HIS A 195 0.48 29.69 -18.17
C HIS A 195 1.09 30.14 -16.85
N PHE A 196 1.42 29.20 -15.97
CA PHE A 196 2.06 29.48 -14.68
C PHE A 196 3.29 28.56 -14.50
N PRO A 197 4.41 28.82 -15.22
CA PRO A 197 5.61 28.04 -15.08
C PRO A 197 6.29 28.40 -13.73
N ILE A 198 5.93 27.67 -12.69
CA ILE A 198 6.64 27.72 -11.42
C ILE A 198 7.75 26.67 -11.51
N ALA A 199 9.01 27.12 -11.52
CA ALA A 199 10.14 26.22 -11.45
C ALA A 199 10.17 25.57 -10.04
N PRO A 200 10.12 24.25 -9.91
CA PRO A 200 10.24 23.60 -8.62
C PRO A 200 11.65 23.85 -8.04
N VAL A 201 11.70 24.33 -6.81
CA VAL A 201 12.97 24.46 -6.06
C VAL A 201 12.94 23.37 -4.98
N ILE A 202 13.88 22.43 -5.04
CA ILE A 202 14.03 21.37 -4.05
C ILE A 202 15.31 21.68 -3.26
N ASN A 203 15.17 21.95 -1.96
CA ASN A 203 16.29 22.05 -1.05
C ASN A 203 16.36 20.77 -0.21
N ILE A 204 17.44 20.02 -0.34
CA ILE A 204 17.71 18.84 0.49
C ILE A 204 18.78 19.23 1.50
N SER A 205 18.42 19.33 2.80
CA SER A 205 19.40 19.46 3.91
C SER A 205 19.58 18.07 4.52
N LYS A 206 20.85 17.68 4.73
CA LYS A 206 21.17 16.57 5.63
C LYS A 206 21.28 17.18 7.02
N ASP A 207 20.42 16.77 7.94
CA ASP A 207 20.64 16.99 9.35
C ASP A 207 21.78 16.06 9.81
N GLU A 208 22.85 16.67 10.34
CA GLU A 208 23.98 15.96 10.96
C GLU A 208 23.61 15.45 12.36
#